data_95a4d30a62d2b687e60187f5c46d503b
#
_entry.id   95a4d30a62d2b687e60187f5c46d503b
#
_cell.length_a   1.000
_cell.length_b   1.000
_cell.length_c   1.000
_cell.angle_alpha   90.00
_cell.angle_beta   90.00
_cell.angle_gamma   90.00
#
_symmetry.space_group_name_H-M   'P 1'
#
loop_
_entity.id
_entity.type
_entity.pdbx_description
1 polymer ?
#
loop_
_entity_poly.entity_id
_entity_poly.type
_entity_poly.pdbx_seq_one_letter_code
_entity_poly.pdbx_strand_id
1 'polypeptide(L)'
;MLGEINMKKIFLVLTFFVFTSAANAETLSKENKDKAWDCVGIYMANYFLPSGESFEYGMKEKSMASVKVWKEYALEIGIKEKTWDDGVNKAVDKYYGSKYDEQLTEGCHKFLESTIPNGEDRVKKVAQTLY
;
A
#
# COMPACT_ATOMS: atom_id res chain seq x y z
N MET A 1 -11.13 38.94 -31.39
CA MET A 1 -12.35 38.45 -30.72
C MET A 1 -12.46 36.92 -30.72
N LEU A 2 -12.35 36.28 -31.88
CA LEU A 2 -12.40 34.82 -31.98
C LEU A 2 -11.25 34.12 -31.23
N GLY A 3 -10.07 34.73 -31.24
CA GLY A 3 -8.91 34.18 -30.54
C GLY A 3 -9.04 34.20 -29.01
N GLU A 4 -9.69 35.22 -28.47
CA GLU A 4 -9.94 35.32 -27.00
C GLU A 4 -10.90 34.26 -26.52
N ILE A 5 -11.96 33.97 -27.27
CA ILE A 5 -12.92 32.92 -26.96
C ILE A 5 -12.26 31.55 -26.95
N ASN A 6 -11.38 31.29 -27.92
CA ASN A 6 -10.65 30.04 -28.00
C ASN A 6 -9.66 29.88 -26.86
N MET A 7 -8.97 30.94 -26.44
CA MET A 7 -8.07 30.92 -25.29
C MET A 7 -8.81 30.62 -23.98
N LYS A 8 -10.00 31.20 -23.80
CA LYS A 8 -10.83 30.92 -22.65
C LYS A 8 -11.27 29.43 -22.59
N LYS A 9 -11.63 28.88 -23.74
CA LYS A 9 -11.99 27.46 -23.84
C LYS A 9 -10.80 26.55 -23.53
N ILE A 10 -9.63 26.87 -24.03
CA ILE A 10 -8.41 26.11 -23.74
C ILE A 10 -8.08 26.17 -22.27
N PHE A 11 -8.23 27.33 -21.64
CA PHE A 11 -8.00 27.53 -20.22
C PHE A 11 -8.93 26.70 -19.35
N LEU A 12 -10.20 26.64 -19.72
CA LEU A 12 -11.20 25.81 -19.01
C LEU A 12 -10.89 24.33 -19.13
N VAL A 13 -10.45 23.86 -20.30
CA VAL A 13 -10.07 22.46 -20.50
C VAL A 13 -8.87 22.09 -19.64
N LEU A 14 -7.86 22.96 -19.55
CA LEU A 14 -6.70 22.74 -18.69
C LEU A 14 -7.09 22.67 -17.21
N THR A 15 -7.97 23.56 -16.77
CA THR A 15 -8.45 23.57 -15.38
C THR A 15 -9.20 22.28 -15.07
N PHE A 16 -10.04 21.81 -15.99
CA PHE A 16 -10.77 20.55 -15.84
C PHE A 16 -9.82 19.37 -15.75
N PHE A 17 -8.76 19.35 -16.56
CA PHE A 17 -7.77 18.27 -16.55
C PHE A 17 -7.02 18.19 -15.21
N VAL A 18 -6.62 19.31 -14.66
CA VAL A 18 -5.97 19.39 -13.34
C VAL A 18 -6.92 18.88 -12.25
N PHE A 19 -8.18 19.26 -12.31
CA PHE A 19 -9.20 18.81 -11.36
C PHE A 19 -9.40 17.29 -11.43
N THR A 20 -9.42 16.69 -12.62
CA THR A 20 -9.53 15.25 -12.81
C THR A 20 -8.34 14.51 -12.20
N SER A 21 -7.12 15.03 -12.37
CA SER A 21 -5.93 14.44 -11.76
C SER A 21 -6.00 14.47 -10.23
N ALA A 22 -6.48 15.56 -9.65
CA ALA A 22 -6.66 15.68 -8.19
C ALA A 22 -7.73 14.70 -7.68
N ALA A 23 -8.81 14.47 -8.44
CA ALA A 23 -9.88 13.55 -8.07
C ALA A 23 -9.42 12.09 -8.04
N ASN A 24 -8.39 11.73 -8.82
CA ASN A 24 -7.84 10.39 -8.88
C ASN A 24 -6.70 10.14 -7.87
N ALA A 25 -6.39 11.11 -7.00
CA ALA A 25 -5.27 11.01 -6.05
C ALA A 25 -5.50 9.96 -4.98
N GLU A 26 -6.75 9.66 -4.61
CA GLU A 26 -7.07 8.64 -3.61
C GLU A 26 -7.95 7.56 -4.24
N THR A 27 -7.38 6.36 -4.44
CA THR A 27 -8.03 5.28 -5.16
C THR A 27 -8.52 4.14 -4.27
N LEU A 28 -8.10 4.09 -3.00
CA LEU A 28 -8.53 3.03 -2.08
C LEU A 28 -9.87 3.35 -1.43
N SER A 29 -10.84 2.43 -1.55
CA SER A 29 -12.07 2.47 -0.79
C SER A 29 -11.78 2.26 0.70
N LYS A 30 -12.74 2.58 1.57
CA LYS A 30 -12.61 2.30 3.00
C LYS A 30 -12.37 0.82 3.26
N GLU A 31 -13.10 -0.06 2.57
CA GLU A 31 -12.95 -1.50 2.68
C GLU A 31 -11.54 -1.95 2.31
N ASN A 32 -11.00 -1.43 1.22
CA ASN A 32 -9.65 -1.77 0.78
C ASN A 32 -8.56 -1.19 1.69
N LYS A 33 -8.78 -0.01 2.27
CA LYS A 33 -7.86 0.52 3.29
C LYS A 33 -7.82 -0.40 4.51
N ASP A 34 -8.98 -0.81 5.02
CA ASP A 34 -9.06 -1.71 6.17
C ASP A 34 -8.35 -3.04 5.87
N LYS A 35 -8.56 -3.58 4.68
CA LYS A 35 -7.90 -4.81 4.23
C LYS A 35 -6.39 -4.62 4.11
N ALA A 36 -5.93 -3.49 3.61
CA ALA A 36 -4.50 -3.18 3.53
C ALA A 36 -3.87 -3.12 4.93
N TRP A 37 -4.53 -2.46 5.89
CA TRP A 37 -4.06 -2.41 7.26
C TRP A 37 -4.00 -3.80 7.90
N ASP A 38 -5.02 -4.64 7.71
CA ASP A 38 -5.00 -6.02 8.19
C ASP A 38 -3.81 -6.79 7.60
N CYS A 39 -3.57 -6.65 6.32
CA CYS A 39 -2.43 -7.31 5.67
C CYS A 39 -1.09 -6.81 6.21
N VAL A 40 -0.94 -5.52 6.45
CA VAL A 40 0.27 -4.96 7.07
C VAL A 40 0.46 -5.56 8.48
N GLY A 41 -0.62 -5.67 9.25
CA GLY A 41 -0.56 -6.32 10.58
C GLY A 41 -0.13 -7.78 10.51
N ILE A 42 -0.63 -8.52 9.52
CA ILE A 42 -0.24 -9.92 9.29
C ILE A 42 1.24 -10.01 8.90
N TYR A 43 1.72 -9.14 8.01
CA TYR A 43 3.13 -9.10 7.63
C TYR A 43 4.03 -8.78 8.84
N MET A 44 3.63 -7.85 9.69
CA MET A 44 4.40 -7.52 10.89
C MET A 44 4.42 -8.69 11.87
N ALA A 45 3.31 -9.38 12.05
CA ALA A 45 3.25 -10.59 12.88
C ALA A 45 4.22 -11.67 12.34
N ASN A 46 4.25 -11.86 11.03
CA ASN A 46 5.17 -12.80 10.38
C ASN A 46 6.64 -12.41 10.60
N TYR A 47 6.93 -11.12 10.48
CA TYR A 47 8.29 -10.60 10.69
C TYR A 47 8.80 -10.87 12.09
N PHE A 48 7.94 -10.77 13.10
CA PHE A 48 8.30 -10.97 14.51
C PHE A 48 8.16 -12.40 15.00
N LEU A 49 7.92 -13.37 14.13
CA LEU A 49 7.88 -14.77 14.54
C LEU A 49 9.20 -15.22 15.15
N PRO A 50 9.17 -16.02 16.22
CA PRO A 50 10.38 -16.54 16.84
C PRO A 50 11.22 -17.36 15.86
N SER A 51 12.53 -17.31 16.03
CA SER A 51 13.43 -18.19 15.27
C SER A 51 13.14 -19.65 15.64
N GLY A 52 13.05 -20.52 14.63
CA GLY A 52 12.70 -21.94 14.79
C GLY A 52 11.30 -22.26 14.31
N GLU A 53 10.43 -21.27 14.11
CA GLU A 53 9.18 -21.49 13.40
C GLU A 53 9.49 -21.87 11.96
N SER A 54 8.82 -22.90 11.45
CA SER A 54 9.01 -23.34 10.08
C SER A 54 8.23 -22.44 9.11
N PHE A 55 8.91 -21.66 8.32
CA PHE A 55 8.30 -20.83 7.30
C PHE A 55 9.24 -20.68 6.11
N GLU A 56 8.70 -20.17 5.01
CA GLU A 56 9.41 -20.05 3.75
C GLU A 56 10.66 -19.16 3.86
N TYR A 57 11.74 -19.57 3.18
CA TYR A 57 12.97 -18.80 3.11
C TYR A 57 12.70 -17.41 2.53
N GLY A 58 13.25 -16.39 3.15
CA GLY A 58 13.08 -15.01 2.71
C GLY A 58 11.74 -14.37 3.11
N MET A 59 10.90 -15.08 3.85
CA MET A 59 9.58 -14.56 4.24
C MET A 59 9.67 -13.32 5.11
N LYS A 60 10.63 -13.25 6.02
CA LYS A 60 10.79 -12.06 6.89
C LYS A 60 11.15 -10.82 6.07
N GLU A 61 12.06 -10.95 5.13
CA GLU A 61 12.45 -9.87 4.24
C GLU A 61 11.28 -9.41 3.37
N LYS A 62 10.56 -10.36 2.80
CA LYS A 62 9.38 -10.08 1.99
C LYS A 62 8.28 -9.41 2.81
N SER A 63 8.07 -9.86 4.04
CA SER A 63 7.07 -9.27 4.95
C SER A 63 7.41 -7.81 5.26
N MET A 64 8.62 -7.52 5.66
CA MET A 64 9.03 -6.14 5.96
C MET A 64 9.01 -5.26 4.70
N ALA A 65 9.45 -5.78 3.57
CA ALA A 65 9.38 -5.08 2.30
C ALA A 65 7.94 -4.74 1.93
N SER A 66 7.02 -5.67 2.14
CA SER A 66 5.59 -5.45 1.87
C SER A 66 5.00 -4.36 2.75
N VAL A 67 5.37 -4.31 4.03
CA VAL A 67 4.98 -3.23 4.95
C VAL A 67 5.44 -1.87 4.42
N LYS A 68 6.70 -1.78 4.00
CA LYS A 68 7.27 -0.53 3.47
C LYS A 68 6.61 -0.11 2.17
N VAL A 69 6.36 -1.04 1.26
CA VAL A 69 5.71 -0.76 -0.02
C VAL A 69 4.26 -0.27 0.19
N TRP A 70 3.53 -0.86 1.11
CA TRP A 70 2.19 -0.38 1.45
C TRP A 70 2.19 1.05 1.97
N LYS A 71 3.12 1.39 2.87
CA LYS A 71 3.21 2.77 3.38
C LYS A 71 3.54 3.74 2.26
N GLU A 72 4.54 3.42 1.45
CA GLU A 72 4.94 4.26 0.32
C GLU A 72 3.77 4.51 -0.63
N TYR A 73 3.05 3.46 -0.99
CA TYR A 73 1.88 3.58 -1.86
C TYR A 73 0.76 4.41 -1.20
N ALA A 74 0.48 4.17 0.07
CA ALA A 74 -0.54 4.93 0.80
C ALA A 74 -0.26 6.43 0.76
N LEU A 75 1.00 6.84 0.96
CA LEU A 75 1.39 8.25 0.89
C LEU A 75 1.28 8.79 -0.53
N GLU A 76 1.66 7.99 -1.53
CA GLU A 76 1.53 8.38 -2.95
C GLU A 76 0.09 8.70 -3.33
N ILE A 77 -0.88 7.94 -2.83
CA ILE A 77 -2.30 8.16 -3.16
C ILE A 77 -3.01 9.17 -2.24
N GLY A 78 -2.25 9.84 -1.38
CA GLY A 78 -2.76 10.97 -0.59
C GLY A 78 -3.25 10.63 0.82
N ILE A 79 -3.03 9.41 1.31
CA ILE A 79 -3.35 9.09 2.71
C ILE A 79 -2.31 9.77 3.59
N LYS A 80 -2.76 10.51 4.62
CA LYS A 80 -1.85 11.18 5.56
C LYS A 80 -1.07 10.15 6.36
N GLU A 81 0.22 10.42 6.58
CA GLU A 81 1.11 9.53 7.30
C GLU A 81 0.56 9.13 8.68
N LYS A 82 0.07 10.11 9.44
CA LYS A 82 -0.52 9.84 10.76
C LYS A 82 -1.71 8.89 10.67
N THR A 83 -2.59 9.09 9.70
CA THR A 83 -3.76 8.23 9.49
C THR A 83 -3.33 6.82 9.15
N TRP A 84 -2.35 6.68 8.26
CA TRP A 84 -1.82 5.38 7.89
C TRP A 84 -1.18 4.66 9.07
N ASP A 85 -0.31 5.35 9.80
CA ASP A 85 0.40 4.78 10.95
C ASP A 85 -0.55 4.38 12.08
N ASP A 86 -1.62 5.16 12.33
CA ASP A 86 -2.63 4.81 13.33
C ASP A 86 -3.34 3.49 12.95
N GLY A 87 -3.68 3.32 11.68
CA GLY A 87 -4.28 2.07 11.19
C GLY A 87 -3.33 0.88 11.29
N VAL A 88 -2.06 1.09 10.96
CA VAL A 88 -1.02 0.07 11.11
C VAL A 88 -0.87 -0.36 12.57
N ASN A 89 -0.81 0.58 13.50
CA ASN A 89 -0.67 0.28 14.91
C ASN A 89 -1.83 -0.57 15.45
N LYS A 90 -3.05 -0.27 15.04
CA LYS A 90 -4.22 -1.08 15.40
C LYS A 90 -4.12 -2.50 14.85
N ALA A 91 -3.70 -2.63 13.61
CA ALA A 91 -3.57 -3.94 12.96
C ALA A 91 -2.43 -4.76 13.61
N VAL A 92 -1.32 -4.11 13.93
CA VAL A 92 -0.21 -4.76 14.64
C VAL A 92 -0.69 -5.28 15.99
N ASP A 93 -1.41 -4.48 16.77
CA ASP A 93 -1.96 -4.92 18.05
C ASP A 93 -2.89 -6.13 17.91
N LYS A 94 -3.67 -6.16 16.83
CA LYS A 94 -4.61 -7.25 16.55
C LYS A 94 -3.91 -8.55 16.21
N TYR A 95 -2.85 -8.51 15.42
CA TYR A 95 -2.20 -9.71 14.86
C TYR A 95 -0.90 -10.10 15.56
N TYR A 96 -0.30 -9.24 16.37
CA TYR A 96 0.97 -9.55 17.03
C TYR A 96 0.88 -10.84 17.85
N GLY A 97 1.85 -11.71 17.65
CA GLY A 97 1.89 -13.01 18.32
C GLY A 97 1.05 -14.10 17.65
N SER A 98 0.36 -13.78 16.56
CA SER A 98 -0.40 -14.79 15.81
C SER A 98 0.56 -15.75 15.11
N LYS A 99 0.13 -17.01 14.99
CA LYS A 99 0.88 -18.02 14.25
C LYS A 99 0.87 -17.70 12.76
N TYR A 100 1.91 -18.14 12.07
CA TYR A 100 1.96 -18.04 10.62
C TYR A 100 0.79 -18.78 9.99
N ASP A 101 0.06 -18.10 9.13
CA ASP A 101 -1.04 -18.65 8.35
C ASP A 101 -0.74 -18.45 6.88
N GLU A 102 -0.45 -19.54 6.19
CA GLU A 102 -0.07 -19.51 4.78
C GLU A 102 -1.16 -18.94 3.89
N GLN A 103 -2.43 -19.32 4.12
CA GLN A 103 -3.54 -18.85 3.31
C GLN A 103 -3.77 -17.35 3.47
N LEU A 104 -3.73 -16.84 4.69
CA LEU A 104 -3.86 -15.40 4.95
C LEU A 104 -2.71 -14.63 4.33
N THR A 105 -1.49 -15.11 4.50
CA THR A 105 -0.30 -14.46 3.95
C THR A 105 -0.34 -14.42 2.42
N GLU A 106 -0.69 -15.53 1.79
CA GLU A 106 -0.82 -15.59 0.32
C GLU A 106 -1.94 -14.67 -0.18
N GLY A 107 -3.06 -14.62 0.52
CA GLY A 107 -4.15 -13.69 0.22
C GLY A 107 -3.69 -12.24 0.28
N CYS A 108 -2.84 -11.90 1.24
CA CYS A 108 -2.26 -10.55 1.35
C CYS A 108 -1.28 -10.25 0.21
N HIS A 109 -0.49 -11.22 -0.22
CA HIS A 109 0.37 -11.05 -1.40
C HIS A 109 -0.45 -10.76 -2.65
N LYS A 110 -1.49 -11.53 -2.89
CA LYS A 110 -2.38 -11.33 -4.04
C LYS A 110 -3.06 -9.97 -4.00
N PHE A 111 -3.51 -9.55 -2.82
CA PHE A 111 -4.14 -8.25 -2.65
C PHE A 111 -3.17 -7.11 -2.94
N LEU A 112 -1.95 -7.19 -2.43
CA LEU A 112 -0.90 -6.20 -2.70
C LEU A 112 -0.62 -6.12 -4.21
N GLU A 113 -0.40 -7.26 -4.85
CA GLU A 113 -0.07 -7.31 -6.28
C GLU A 113 -1.19 -6.77 -7.16
N SER A 114 -2.45 -7.02 -6.79
CA SER A 114 -3.60 -6.52 -7.57
C SER A 114 -3.93 -5.06 -7.31
N THR A 115 -3.51 -4.51 -6.17
CA THR A 115 -3.88 -3.16 -5.75
C THR A 115 -2.78 -2.14 -6.07
N ILE A 116 -1.53 -2.49 -5.81
CA ILE A 116 -0.39 -1.59 -6.01
C ILE A 116 0.20 -1.82 -7.40
N PRO A 117 0.24 -0.78 -8.28
CA PRO A 117 0.90 -0.92 -9.58
C PRO A 117 2.35 -1.38 -9.43
N ASN A 118 2.71 -2.45 -10.15
CA ASN A 118 4.03 -3.08 -10.06
C ASN A 118 4.39 -3.53 -8.65
N GLY A 119 3.38 -3.90 -7.85
CA GLY A 119 3.55 -4.22 -6.43
C GLY A 119 4.58 -5.32 -6.17
N GLU A 120 4.53 -6.40 -6.93
CA GLU A 120 5.50 -7.49 -6.79
C GLU A 120 6.94 -7.04 -7.01
N ASP A 121 7.19 -6.28 -8.08
CA ASP A 121 8.53 -5.76 -8.37
C ASP A 121 9.00 -4.77 -7.31
N ARG A 122 8.09 -3.93 -6.81
CA ARG A 122 8.41 -2.99 -5.74
C ARG A 122 8.83 -3.70 -4.47
N VAL A 123 8.13 -4.78 -4.11
CA VAL A 123 8.48 -5.60 -2.94
C VAL A 123 9.86 -6.24 -3.12
N LYS A 124 10.13 -6.81 -4.28
CA LYS A 124 11.44 -7.40 -4.58
C LYS A 124 12.58 -6.40 -4.44
N LYS A 125 12.41 -5.19 -4.99
CA LYS A 125 13.42 -4.14 -4.91
C LYS A 125 13.68 -3.70 -3.47
N VAL A 126 12.63 -3.50 -2.68
CA VAL A 126 12.79 -3.12 -1.28
C VAL A 126 13.44 -4.24 -0.48
N ALA A 127 13.03 -5.49 -0.70
CA ALA A 127 13.62 -6.64 -0.01
C ALA A 127 15.14 -6.74 -0.24
N GLN A 128 15.61 -6.43 -1.44
CA GLN A 128 17.04 -6.42 -1.77
C GLN A 128 17.82 -5.36 -1.01
N THR A 129 17.19 -4.26 -0.60
CA THR A 129 17.86 -3.17 0.13
C THR A 129 17.92 -3.38 1.63
N LEU A 130 17.23 -4.39 2.17
CA LEU A 130 17.19 -4.64 3.60
C LEU A 130 18.41 -5.40 4.13
N TYR A 131 19.25 -5.94 3.26
CA TYR A 131 20.43 -6.75 3.62
C TYR A 131 21.61 -6.45 2.73
#